data_a34ad218a2a5755d184f430ffdb2331f
#
_entry.id   a34ad218a2a5755d184f430ffdb2331f
#
_cell.length_a   1.000
_cell.length_b   1.000
_cell.length_c   1.000
_cell.angle_alpha   90.00
_cell.angle_beta   90.00
_cell.angle_gamma   90.00
#
_symmetry.space_group_name_H-M   'P 1'
#
loop_
_entity.id
_entity.type
_entity.pdbx_description
1 polymer ?
#
loop_
_entity_poly.entity_id
_entity_poly.type
_entity_poly.pdbx_seq_one_letter_code
_entity_poly.pdbx_strand_id
1 'polypeptide(L)'
;TVVLRQADQKSASLEVHTDLKSAKVKELKSNPNVGIHIWFPKLKLQIRIKAISEIETGEIVKEKWNKVPKGSRISYGTEPIPGTPISAPFIYEKPANFDRFCVIFLKIDEMDLIHLGVRHTRALFAKKDNWSGTWLAP
;
A
#
# COMPACT_ATOMS: atom_id res chain seq x y z
N THR A 1 1.73 0.01 -8.09
CA THR A 1 1.73 -1.27 -7.35
C THR A 1 2.59 -1.16 -6.10
N VAL A 2 2.16 -1.76 -5.01
CA VAL A 2 2.90 -1.85 -3.73
C VAL A 2 2.84 -3.28 -3.21
N VAL A 3 3.74 -3.61 -2.29
CA VAL A 3 3.73 -4.90 -1.58
C VAL A 3 3.14 -4.67 -0.19
N LEU A 4 2.08 -5.40 0.14
CA LEU A 4 1.53 -5.43 1.49
C LEU A 4 2.56 -6.07 2.43
N ARG A 5 2.90 -5.36 3.51
CA ARG A 5 3.87 -5.81 4.51
C ARG A 5 3.20 -6.34 5.77
N GLN A 6 2.12 -5.69 6.16
CA GLN A 6 1.35 -6.08 7.34
C GLN A 6 -0.12 -5.69 7.16
N ALA A 7 -1.01 -6.48 7.72
CA ALA A 7 -2.41 -6.14 7.94
C ALA A 7 -2.71 -6.29 9.44
N ASP A 8 -3.28 -5.27 10.03
CA ASP A 8 -3.69 -5.28 11.44
C ASP A 8 -5.21 -5.13 11.54
N GLN A 9 -5.84 -6.21 11.99
CA GLN A 9 -7.30 -6.26 12.14
C GLN A 9 -7.79 -5.34 13.26
N LYS A 10 -7.03 -5.22 14.36
CA LYS A 10 -7.47 -4.43 15.52
C LYS A 10 -7.54 -2.93 15.21
N SER A 11 -6.56 -2.43 14.49
CA SER A 11 -6.51 -1.03 14.03
C SER A 11 -7.17 -0.81 12.69
N ALA A 12 -7.67 -1.87 12.03
CA ALA A 12 -8.19 -1.83 10.66
C ALA A 12 -7.22 -1.11 9.72
N SER A 13 -5.96 -1.53 9.70
CA SER A 13 -4.93 -0.86 8.92
C SER A 13 -4.07 -1.83 8.10
N LEU A 14 -3.55 -1.30 6.99
CA LEU A 14 -2.55 -1.98 6.16
C LEU A 14 -1.23 -1.20 6.23
N GLU A 15 -0.12 -1.91 6.07
CA GLU A 15 1.21 -1.31 6.02
C GLU A 15 1.90 -1.65 4.71
N VAL A 16 2.44 -0.63 4.05
CA VAL A 16 3.26 -0.78 2.84
C VAL A 16 4.55 0.03 2.99
N HIS A 17 5.62 -0.45 2.36
CA HIS A 17 6.91 0.25 2.35
C HIS A 17 7.20 0.78 0.95
N THR A 18 7.81 1.95 0.88
CA THR A 18 8.18 2.58 -0.40
C THR A 18 9.41 3.47 -0.26
N ASP A 19 9.93 3.92 -1.40
CA ASP A 19 10.93 4.97 -1.45
C ASP A 19 10.29 6.34 -1.21
N LEU A 20 10.86 7.12 -0.29
CA LEU A 20 10.35 8.44 0.13
C LEU A 20 10.24 9.42 -1.04
N LYS A 21 11.12 9.34 -2.04
CA LYS A 21 11.10 10.22 -3.22
C LYS A 21 10.21 9.69 -4.36
N SER A 22 9.45 8.62 -4.14
CA SER A 22 8.52 8.13 -5.16
C SER A 22 7.33 9.08 -5.38
N ALA A 23 6.80 9.13 -6.60
CA ALA A 23 5.65 9.97 -6.96
C ALA A 23 4.46 9.79 -6.02
N LYS A 24 4.15 8.54 -5.64
CA LYS A 24 3.04 8.23 -4.72
C LYS A 24 3.17 8.92 -3.37
N VAL A 25 4.38 9.08 -2.82
CA VAL A 25 4.59 9.78 -1.54
C VAL A 25 4.29 11.25 -1.70
N LYS A 26 4.72 11.87 -2.82
CA LYS A 26 4.39 13.27 -3.13
C LYS A 26 2.88 13.47 -3.25
N GLU A 27 2.20 12.58 -3.95
CA GLU A 27 0.74 12.61 -4.13
C GLU A 27 0.00 12.45 -2.80
N LEU A 28 0.40 11.48 -1.96
CA LEU A 28 -0.22 11.23 -0.67
C LEU A 28 0.00 12.35 0.36
N LYS A 29 1.11 13.09 0.25
CA LYS A 29 1.32 14.30 1.08
C LYS A 29 0.36 15.41 0.71
N SER A 30 -0.07 15.52 -0.54
CA SER A 30 -1.04 16.52 -0.98
C SER A 30 -2.50 16.06 -0.78
N ASN A 31 -2.75 14.75 -0.92
CA ASN A 31 -4.06 14.16 -0.69
C ASN A 31 -3.90 12.77 -0.05
N PRO A 32 -4.21 12.62 1.24
CA PRO A 32 -4.03 11.36 1.96
C PRO A 32 -5.08 10.30 1.63
N ASN A 33 -6.13 10.63 0.88
CA ASN A 33 -7.16 9.66 0.50
C ASN A 33 -6.62 8.63 -0.48
N VAL A 34 -6.83 7.34 -0.20
CA VAL A 34 -6.30 6.22 -0.98
C VAL A 34 -7.40 5.26 -1.39
N GLY A 35 -7.42 4.92 -2.67
CA GLY A 35 -8.10 3.75 -3.18
C GLY A 35 -7.12 2.59 -3.35
N ILE A 36 -7.44 1.43 -2.76
CA ILE A 36 -6.62 0.22 -2.89
C ILE A 36 -7.45 -0.85 -3.60
N HIS A 37 -6.84 -1.52 -4.56
CA HIS A 37 -7.43 -2.64 -5.26
C HIS A 37 -6.59 -3.89 -5.05
N ILE A 38 -7.24 -4.98 -4.60
CA ILE A 38 -6.61 -6.29 -4.39
C ILE A 38 -7.41 -7.31 -5.19
N TRP A 39 -6.70 -8.18 -5.90
CA TRP A 39 -7.31 -9.29 -6.62
C TRP A 39 -6.73 -10.62 -6.17
N PHE A 40 -7.60 -11.54 -5.77
CA PHE A 40 -7.28 -12.92 -5.40
C PHE A 40 -7.81 -13.87 -6.49
N PRO A 41 -6.98 -14.22 -7.51
CA PRO A 41 -7.47 -14.98 -8.67
C PRO A 41 -8.03 -16.36 -8.31
N LYS A 42 -7.38 -17.07 -7.38
CA LYS A 42 -7.83 -18.39 -6.94
C LYS A 42 -9.21 -18.35 -6.24
N LEU A 43 -9.49 -17.27 -5.53
CA LEU A 43 -10.76 -17.04 -4.83
C LEU A 43 -11.78 -16.32 -5.69
N LYS A 44 -11.41 -15.87 -6.89
CA LYS A 44 -12.23 -14.97 -7.73
C LYS A 44 -12.77 -13.78 -6.93
N LEU A 45 -11.98 -13.27 -5.99
CA LEU A 45 -12.36 -12.22 -5.06
C LEU A 45 -11.60 -10.92 -5.39
N GLN A 46 -12.37 -9.86 -5.61
CA GLN A 46 -11.87 -8.49 -5.70
C GLN A 46 -12.19 -7.75 -4.40
N ILE A 47 -11.22 -7.03 -3.86
CA ILE A 47 -11.41 -6.14 -2.72
C ILE A 47 -11.00 -4.73 -3.15
N ARG A 48 -11.92 -3.78 -2.98
CA ARG A 48 -11.67 -2.35 -3.12
C ARG A 48 -11.74 -1.71 -1.74
N ILE A 49 -10.72 -0.96 -1.36
CA ILE A 49 -10.60 -0.36 -0.04
C ILE A 49 -10.49 1.15 -0.20
N LYS A 50 -11.24 1.90 0.60
CA LYS A 50 -11.00 3.32 0.85
C LYS A 50 -10.27 3.46 2.18
N ALA A 51 -9.20 4.23 2.17
CA ALA A 51 -8.35 4.42 3.34
C ALA A 51 -7.77 5.84 3.38
N ILE A 52 -7.30 6.22 4.57
CA ILE A 52 -6.49 7.43 4.76
C ILE A 52 -5.05 6.98 5.01
N SER A 53 -4.11 7.60 4.29
CA SER A 53 -2.69 7.31 4.45
C SER A 53 -2.05 8.19 5.53
N GLU A 54 -1.17 7.58 6.33
CA GLU A 54 -0.22 8.25 7.22
C GLU A 54 1.20 7.83 6.83
N ILE A 55 2.11 8.78 6.72
CA ILE A 55 3.46 8.56 6.23
C ILE A 55 4.45 8.73 7.38
N GLU A 56 5.25 7.72 7.64
CA GLU A 56 6.30 7.73 8.66
C GLU A 56 7.68 7.50 8.04
N THR A 57 8.68 8.22 8.55
CA THR A 57 10.09 8.18 8.10
C THR A 57 11.04 8.43 9.26
N GLY A 58 12.34 8.23 9.05
CA GLY A 58 13.37 8.49 10.05
C GLY A 58 13.40 7.46 11.18
N GLU A 59 13.84 7.85 12.37
CA GLU A 59 14.12 6.91 13.48
C GLU A 59 12.89 6.12 13.93
N ILE A 60 11.69 6.68 13.82
CA ILE A 60 10.44 5.99 14.19
C ILE A 60 10.20 4.69 13.39
N VAL A 61 10.75 4.59 12.19
CA VAL A 61 10.63 3.40 11.32
C VAL A 61 11.90 2.54 11.31
N LYS A 62 12.89 2.83 12.16
CA LYS A 62 14.18 2.12 12.20
C LYS A 62 14.05 0.62 12.45
N GLU A 63 13.19 0.24 13.37
CA GLU A 63 12.96 -1.18 13.66
C GLU A 63 12.35 -1.92 12.45
N LYS A 64 11.47 -1.24 11.71
CA LYS A 64 10.88 -1.80 10.48
C LYS A 64 11.94 -1.95 9.39
N TRP A 65 12.80 -0.95 9.21
CA TRP A 65 13.96 -1.05 8.33
C TRP A 65 14.85 -2.25 8.67
N ASN A 66 15.13 -2.46 9.94
CA ASN A 66 15.99 -3.56 10.38
C ASN A 66 15.39 -4.95 10.07
N LYS A 67 14.06 -5.04 10.02
CA LYS A 67 13.33 -6.27 9.62
C LYS A 67 13.26 -6.48 8.11
N VAL A 68 13.55 -5.45 7.30
CA VAL A 68 13.62 -5.63 5.84
C VAL A 68 14.83 -6.47 5.48
N PRO A 69 14.67 -7.58 4.74
CA PRO A 69 15.81 -8.39 4.28
C PRO A 69 16.82 -7.53 3.52
N LYS A 70 18.12 -7.75 3.75
CA LYS A 70 19.20 -6.96 3.13
C LYS A 70 19.05 -6.82 1.62
N GLY A 71 18.75 -7.91 0.91
CA GLY A 71 18.54 -7.90 -0.53
C GLY A 71 17.31 -7.10 -1.00
N SER A 72 16.34 -6.84 -0.12
CA SER A 72 15.16 -6.02 -0.45
C SER A 72 15.36 -4.54 -0.16
N ARG A 73 16.37 -4.17 0.64
CA ARG A 73 16.66 -2.77 0.99
C ARG A 73 17.08 -1.93 -0.21
N ILE A 74 17.62 -2.56 -1.25
CA ILE A 74 17.94 -1.91 -2.54
C ILE A 74 16.73 -1.29 -3.24
N SER A 75 15.51 -1.59 -2.80
CA SER A 75 14.29 -0.96 -3.30
C SER A 75 14.05 0.46 -2.75
N TYR A 76 14.91 0.90 -1.81
CA TYR A 76 14.81 2.20 -1.16
C TYR A 76 16.13 2.96 -1.33
N GLY A 77 16.21 3.86 -2.30
CA GLY A 77 17.41 4.61 -2.61
C GLY A 77 17.78 4.67 -4.10
N THR A 78 16.86 4.27 -5.00
CA THR A 78 17.11 4.30 -6.44
C THR A 78 17.53 5.69 -6.91
N GLU A 79 18.63 5.76 -7.67
CA GLU A 79 19.15 6.97 -8.31
C GLU A 79 19.33 6.74 -9.83
N PRO A 80 18.82 7.66 -10.68
CA PRO A 80 18.02 8.83 -10.31
C PRO A 80 16.69 8.44 -9.63
N ILE A 81 16.03 9.39 -8.99
CA ILE A 81 14.81 9.14 -8.20
C ILE A 81 13.75 8.38 -9.02
N PRO A 82 12.93 7.51 -8.38
CA PRO A 82 11.94 6.71 -9.10
C PRO A 82 10.99 7.56 -9.94
N GLY A 83 10.86 7.19 -11.23
CA GLY A 83 10.02 7.90 -12.20
C GLY A 83 10.77 8.95 -13.05
N THR A 84 12.04 9.19 -12.80
CA THR A 84 12.87 10.05 -13.65
C THR A 84 13.12 9.36 -15.01
N PRO A 85 12.95 10.05 -16.15
CA PRO A 85 13.36 9.54 -17.44
C PRO A 85 14.87 9.20 -17.48
N ILE A 86 15.20 8.06 -18.06
CA ILE A 86 16.58 7.58 -18.25
C ILE A 86 16.82 7.30 -19.74
N SER A 87 18.07 7.38 -20.18
CA SER A 87 18.44 7.26 -21.62
C SER A 87 18.37 5.84 -22.16
N ALA A 88 18.49 4.83 -21.29
CA ALA A 88 18.37 3.42 -21.64
C ALA A 88 17.98 2.57 -20.41
N PRO A 89 17.43 1.35 -20.61
CA PRO A 89 17.21 0.41 -19.52
C PRO A 89 18.52 0.19 -18.74
N PHE A 90 18.39 0.08 -17.39
CA PHE A 90 19.51 -0.17 -16.46
C PHE A 90 20.48 0.99 -16.23
N ILE A 91 20.25 2.19 -16.80
CA ILE A 91 21.01 3.40 -16.45
C ILE A 91 20.48 3.99 -15.12
N TYR A 92 20.64 3.24 -14.06
CA TYR A 92 20.28 3.64 -12.70
C TYR A 92 21.08 2.82 -11.68
N GLU A 93 21.16 3.32 -10.46
CA GLU A 93 21.73 2.62 -9.32
C GLU A 93 20.68 2.40 -8.22
N LYS A 94 20.89 1.40 -7.38
CA LYS A 94 19.99 1.05 -6.27
C LYS A 94 20.77 0.88 -4.96
N PRO A 95 21.42 1.92 -4.46
CA PRO A 95 22.03 1.87 -3.14
C PRO A 95 20.94 1.73 -2.08
N ALA A 96 21.15 0.81 -1.11
CA ALA A 96 20.26 0.73 0.04
C ALA A 96 20.47 1.97 0.92
N ASN A 97 19.43 2.80 1.07
CA ASN A 97 19.50 4.03 1.82
C ASN A 97 18.34 4.15 2.81
N PHE A 98 18.66 4.15 4.10
CA PHE A 98 17.66 4.28 5.16
C PHE A 98 16.90 5.61 5.10
N ASP A 99 17.54 6.70 4.75
CA ASP A 99 16.90 8.03 4.66
C ASP A 99 15.83 8.09 3.55
N ARG A 100 15.85 7.11 2.66
CA ARG A 100 14.86 6.94 1.59
C ARG A 100 13.74 5.96 1.97
N PHE A 101 13.88 5.27 3.09
CA PHE A 101 12.87 4.32 3.55
C PHE A 101 11.66 5.05 4.11
N CYS A 102 10.49 4.65 3.66
CA CYS A 102 9.21 5.24 4.02
C CYS A 102 8.19 4.14 4.29
N VAL A 103 7.50 4.25 5.40
CA VAL A 103 6.36 3.42 5.78
C VAL A 103 5.08 4.23 5.58
N ILE A 104 4.12 3.62 4.91
CA ILE A 104 2.78 4.18 4.73
C ILE A 104 1.80 3.27 5.46
N PHE A 105 1.14 3.80 6.46
CA PHE A 105 -0.02 3.18 7.07
C PHE A 105 -1.27 3.64 6.33
N LEU A 106 -2.14 2.69 6.03
CA LEU A 106 -3.37 2.88 5.29
C LEU A 106 -4.52 2.53 6.25
N LYS A 107 -5.11 3.52 6.91
CA LYS A 107 -6.23 3.35 7.83
C LYS A 107 -7.51 3.17 7.04
N ILE A 108 -8.09 1.98 7.15
CA ILE A 108 -9.24 1.58 6.34
C ILE A 108 -10.51 2.23 6.88
N ASP A 109 -11.27 2.85 5.98
CA ASP A 109 -12.60 3.38 6.28
C ASP A 109 -13.72 2.52 5.66
N GLU A 110 -13.45 1.89 4.50
CA GLU A 110 -14.45 1.12 3.76
C GLU A 110 -13.80 -0.02 2.98
N MET A 111 -14.45 -1.17 2.95
CA MET A 111 -14.08 -2.32 2.11
C MET A 111 -15.29 -2.77 1.30
N ASP A 112 -15.15 -2.80 -0.02
CA ASP A 112 -16.13 -3.28 -0.99
C ASP A 112 -15.60 -4.57 -1.62
N LEU A 113 -16.24 -5.69 -1.33
CA LEU A 113 -15.84 -7.02 -1.73
C LEU A 113 -16.77 -7.54 -2.83
N ILE A 114 -16.20 -8.01 -3.93
CA ILE A 114 -16.95 -8.66 -5.01
C ILE A 114 -16.36 -10.05 -5.26
N HIS A 115 -17.18 -11.08 -5.12
CA HIS A 115 -16.86 -12.44 -5.51
C HIS A 115 -17.45 -12.75 -6.88
N LEU A 116 -16.57 -13.13 -7.82
CA LEU A 116 -16.90 -13.42 -9.22
C LEU A 116 -17.07 -14.93 -9.46
N GLY A 117 -17.90 -15.58 -8.65
CA GLY A 117 -18.32 -16.97 -8.86
C GLY A 117 -19.36 -17.10 -9.96
N VAL A 118 -20.02 -18.27 -10.06
CA VAL A 118 -21.12 -18.49 -11.01
C VAL A 118 -22.27 -17.50 -10.78
N ARG A 119 -22.57 -17.23 -9.51
CA ARG A 119 -23.43 -16.10 -9.10
C ARG A 119 -22.55 -15.08 -8.37
N HIS A 120 -22.52 -13.88 -8.89
CA HIS A 120 -21.75 -12.80 -8.25
C HIS A 120 -22.39 -12.42 -6.92
N THR A 121 -21.57 -12.12 -5.95
CA THR A 121 -22.00 -11.54 -4.67
C THR A 121 -21.16 -10.33 -4.35
N ARG A 122 -21.75 -9.31 -3.73
CA ARG A 122 -21.07 -8.09 -3.35
C ARG A 122 -21.49 -7.66 -1.95
N ALA A 123 -20.51 -7.32 -1.12
CA ALA A 123 -20.73 -6.82 0.23
C ALA A 123 -19.88 -5.59 0.52
N LEU A 124 -20.47 -4.65 1.22
CA LEU A 124 -19.83 -3.43 1.69
C LEU A 124 -19.68 -3.48 3.20
N PHE A 125 -18.50 -3.15 3.71
CA PHE A 125 -18.18 -2.99 5.12
C PHE A 125 -17.61 -1.61 5.35
N ALA A 126 -18.13 -0.86 6.33
CA ALA A 126 -17.66 0.48 6.62
C ALA A 126 -17.42 0.69 8.12
N LYS A 127 -16.36 1.43 8.43
CA LYS A 127 -16.00 1.78 9.82
C LYS A 127 -17.11 2.52 10.54
N LYS A 128 -17.80 3.46 9.84
CA LYS A 128 -18.93 4.21 10.38
C LYS A 128 -20.10 3.33 10.85
N ASP A 129 -20.21 2.11 10.30
CA ASP A 129 -21.25 1.14 10.61
C ASP A 129 -20.73 0.00 11.49
N ASN A 130 -19.63 0.24 12.24
CA ASN A 130 -18.93 -0.75 13.07
C ASN A 130 -18.58 -2.04 12.31
N TRP A 131 -18.20 -1.91 11.03
CA TRP A 131 -17.89 -3.02 10.14
C TRP A 131 -19.05 -4.01 9.92
N SER A 132 -20.27 -3.60 10.18
CA SER A 132 -21.45 -4.37 9.83
C SER A 132 -21.58 -4.46 8.31
N GLY A 133 -21.70 -5.70 7.80
CA GLY A 133 -21.76 -5.94 6.37
C GLY A 133 -23.14 -5.64 5.78
N THR A 134 -23.17 -5.04 4.59
CA THR A 134 -24.39 -4.82 3.81
C THR A 134 -24.22 -5.49 2.46
N TRP A 135 -25.18 -6.33 2.07
CA TRP A 135 -25.23 -6.91 0.74
C TRP A 135 -25.62 -5.86 -0.29
N LEU A 136 -24.91 -5.84 -1.41
CA LEU A 136 -25.18 -4.98 -2.55
C LEU A 136 -25.48 -5.81 -3.79
N ALA A 137 -26.26 -5.25 -4.72
CA ALA A 137 -26.32 -5.81 -6.06
C ALA A 137 -24.92 -5.75 -6.69
N PRO A 138 -24.44 -6.85 -7.30
CA PRO A 138 -23.11 -6.93 -7.88
C PRO A 138 -22.94 -6.11 -9.16
#